data_c5e428e2d75493ff998e79ad709cadfd
#
_entry.id   c5e428e2d75493ff998e79ad709cadfd
#
_cell.length_a   1.000
_cell.length_b   1.000
_cell.length_c   1.000
_cell.angle_alpha   90.00
_cell.angle_beta   90.00
_cell.angle_gamma   90.00
#
_symmetry.space_group_name_H-M   'P 1'
#
loop_
_entity.id
_entity.type
_entity.pdbx_description
1 polymer ?
#
loop_
_entity_poly.entity_id
_entity_poly.type
_entity_poly.pdbx_seq_one_letter_code
_entity_poly.pdbx_strand_id
1 'polypeptide(L)'
;MRERGRSNPGHWRAFAFGLLIVLGGAQTGCEAEAKDSTPERVVQEFIARMQRVHGDPRAARLAYELLWVDARRNLAERAKRASAVAGREIAPEEMIAPSHFSLAYRPKKFTARTDGDWSEVTVSGEVNASQPHTIKCVREDGHWRVVLELPLLPPIQRRPEGT
;
A
#
# COMPACT_ATOMS: atom_id res chain seq x y z
N MET A 1 27.90 -26.20 79.48
CA MET A 1 28.45 -27.30 78.68
C MET A 1 28.49 -26.81 77.27
N ARG A 2 29.66 -26.38 76.79
CA ARG A 2 30.59 -27.09 75.87
C ARG A 2 29.93 -27.39 74.53
N GLU A 3 30.43 -27.12 73.41
CA GLU A 3 31.76 -26.77 72.78
C GLU A 3 31.50 -26.22 71.40
N ARG A 4 32.22 -25.22 71.01
CA ARG A 4 33.39 -25.16 70.12
C ARG A 4 33.28 -25.83 68.75
N GLY A 5 33.57 -25.04 67.77
CA GLY A 5 34.47 -25.36 66.71
C GLY A 5 33.77 -25.28 65.33
N ARG A 6 34.22 -24.69 64.33
CA ARG A 6 35.55 -24.46 63.82
C ARG A 6 35.41 -23.69 62.51
N SER A 7 36.17 -22.69 62.36
CA SER A 7 36.46 -21.97 61.11
C SER A 7 36.91 -22.90 59.96
N ASN A 8 36.50 -22.61 58.76
CA ASN A 8 37.34 -22.95 57.61
C ASN A 8 37.21 -21.89 56.52
N PRO A 9 38.32 -21.31 56.07
CA PRO A 9 38.34 -20.33 55.01
C PRO A 9 38.63 -21.01 53.66
N GLY A 10 38.20 -20.40 52.60
CA GLY A 10 38.78 -20.63 51.30
C GLY A 10 37.85 -21.15 50.25
N HIS A 11 37.50 -20.31 49.36
CA HIS A 11 37.92 -20.41 47.96
C HIS A 11 37.26 -19.29 47.18
N TRP A 12 38.03 -18.30 46.88
CA TRP A 12 37.75 -17.37 45.83
C TRP A 12 37.59 -18.11 44.50
N ARG A 13 36.41 -18.06 43.97
CA ARG A 13 36.14 -18.40 42.57
C ARG A 13 35.56 -17.15 41.89
N ALA A 14 36.41 -16.55 41.07
CA ALA A 14 36.07 -15.50 40.17
C ALA A 14 34.94 -15.96 39.27
N PHE A 15 33.78 -15.34 39.42
CA PHE A 15 32.72 -15.40 38.41
C PHE A 15 32.96 -14.29 37.41
N ALA A 16 33.42 -14.68 36.25
CA ALA A 16 33.46 -13.84 35.07
C ALA A 16 32.06 -13.37 34.72
N PHE A 17 31.82 -12.06 34.83
CA PHE A 17 30.61 -11.42 34.32
C PHE A 17 30.65 -11.50 32.80
N GLY A 18 29.96 -12.48 32.25
CA GLY A 18 29.64 -12.52 30.82
C GLY A 18 28.67 -11.39 30.51
N LEU A 19 29.17 -10.34 29.88
CA LEU A 19 28.39 -9.25 29.30
C LEU A 19 27.61 -9.81 28.12
N LEU A 20 26.35 -10.17 28.34
CA LEU A 20 25.41 -10.59 27.30
C LEU A 20 24.89 -9.31 26.61
N ILE A 21 25.58 -8.93 25.53
CA ILE A 21 25.08 -7.88 24.64
C ILE A 21 23.89 -8.47 23.88
N VAL A 22 22.68 -8.16 24.36
CA VAL A 22 21.47 -8.37 23.59
C VAL A 22 21.45 -7.30 22.49
N LEU A 23 21.97 -7.64 21.30
CA LEU A 23 21.69 -6.87 20.09
C LEU A 23 20.18 -6.99 19.81
N GLY A 24 19.42 -6.02 20.31
CA GLY A 24 18.06 -5.76 19.88
C GLY A 24 18.07 -5.40 18.41
N GLY A 25 17.88 -6.39 17.56
CA GLY A 25 17.64 -6.17 16.13
C GLY A 25 16.36 -5.36 16.00
N ALA A 26 16.48 -4.07 15.73
CA ALA A 26 15.38 -3.28 15.19
C ALA A 26 15.01 -3.91 13.84
N GLN A 27 13.97 -4.75 13.85
CA GLN A 27 13.31 -5.16 12.63
C GLN A 27 12.56 -3.93 12.11
N THR A 28 13.27 -3.07 11.41
CA THR A 28 12.66 -2.16 10.45
C THR A 28 12.01 -3.07 9.41
N GLY A 29 10.73 -3.33 9.59
CA GLY A 29 9.88 -3.93 8.58
C GLY A 29 9.79 -2.98 7.40
N CYS A 30 10.85 -2.93 6.58
CA CYS A 30 10.71 -2.59 5.19
C CYS A 30 9.86 -3.73 4.61
N GLU A 31 8.56 -3.50 4.42
CA GLU A 31 7.80 -4.22 3.41
C GLU A 31 8.54 -3.92 2.10
N ALA A 32 9.52 -4.75 1.78
CA ALA A 32 10.13 -4.78 0.48
C ALA A 32 8.99 -5.10 -0.48
N GLU A 33 8.52 -4.08 -1.18
CA GLU A 33 7.65 -4.24 -2.35
C GLU A 33 8.34 -5.27 -3.24
N ALA A 34 7.80 -6.48 -3.24
CA ALA A 34 8.48 -7.59 -3.92
C ALA A 34 8.57 -7.24 -5.39
N LYS A 35 9.78 -7.05 -5.91
CA LYS A 35 10.08 -6.83 -7.34
C LYS A 35 9.45 -7.88 -8.25
N ASP A 36 8.97 -8.98 -7.66
CA ASP A 36 8.38 -10.14 -8.33
C ASP A 36 6.85 -10.23 -8.17
N SER A 37 6.15 -9.13 -7.86
CA SER A 37 4.68 -9.16 -7.83
C SER A 37 4.14 -9.40 -9.24
N THR A 38 3.22 -10.36 -9.38
CA THR A 38 2.55 -10.60 -10.67
C THR A 38 1.41 -9.59 -10.89
N PRO A 39 0.99 -9.34 -12.15
CA PRO A 39 -0.12 -8.43 -12.44
C PRO A 39 -1.40 -8.82 -11.68
N GLU A 40 -1.70 -10.13 -11.58
CA GLU A 40 -2.86 -10.64 -10.87
C GLU A 40 -2.83 -10.26 -9.39
N ARG A 41 -1.65 -10.37 -8.77
CA ARG A 41 -1.50 -10.05 -7.35
C ARG A 41 -1.67 -8.57 -7.09
N VAL A 42 -1.13 -7.72 -7.96
CA VAL A 42 -1.29 -6.26 -7.87
C VAL A 42 -2.76 -5.86 -8.01
N VAL A 43 -3.47 -6.45 -8.98
CA VAL A 43 -4.90 -6.21 -9.18
C VAL A 43 -5.71 -6.72 -7.99
N GLN A 44 -5.39 -7.88 -7.45
CA GLN A 44 -6.06 -8.43 -6.26
C GLN A 44 -5.90 -7.48 -5.06
N GLU A 45 -4.68 -7.00 -4.86
CA GLU A 45 -4.39 -6.06 -3.77
C GLU A 45 -5.11 -4.73 -3.99
N PHE A 46 -5.06 -4.17 -5.18
CA PHE A 46 -5.76 -2.93 -5.53
C PHE A 46 -7.26 -3.03 -5.23
N ILE A 47 -7.92 -4.10 -5.66
CA ILE A 47 -9.34 -4.33 -5.39
C ILE A 47 -9.62 -4.38 -3.88
N ALA A 48 -8.79 -5.13 -3.14
CA ALA A 48 -8.93 -5.25 -1.69
C ALA A 48 -8.76 -3.91 -0.96
N ARG A 49 -7.89 -3.02 -1.47
CA ARG A 49 -7.71 -1.66 -0.93
C ARG A 49 -8.91 -0.77 -1.30
N MET A 50 -9.34 -0.79 -2.57
CA MET A 50 -10.46 0.01 -3.05
C MET A 50 -11.76 -0.27 -2.28
N GLN A 51 -12.00 -1.49 -1.84
CA GLN A 51 -13.16 -1.83 -1.00
C GLN A 51 -13.15 -1.13 0.38
N ARG A 52 -12.00 -0.61 0.81
CA ARG A 52 -11.80 0.01 2.13
C ARG A 52 -11.43 1.49 2.07
N VAL A 53 -11.23 2.07 0.89
CA VAL A 53 -10.82 3.49 0.76
C VAL A 53 -11.77 4.45 1.47
N HIS A 54 -13.05 4.09 1.59
CA HIS A 54 -14.00 4.88 2.34
C HIS A 54 -13.84 4.61 3.84
N GLY A 55 -13.20 5.54 4.54
CA GLY A 55 -13.00 5.46 6.00
C GLY A 55 -11.68 4.83 6.46
N ASP A 56 -10.82 4.38 5.54
CA ASP A 56 -9.47 3.89 5.84
C ASP A 56 -8.41 4.66 5.04
N PRO A 57 -7.80 5.72 5.61
CA PRO A 57 -6.77 6.52 4.94
C PRO A 57 -5.54 5.68 4.54
N ARG A 58 -5.21 4.63 5.30
CA ARG A 58 -4.10 3.73 4.97
C ARG A 58 -4.42 2.92 3.71
N ALA A 59 -5.65 2.42 3.60
CA ALA A 59 -6.09 1.72 2.39
C ALA A 59 -6.06 2.64 1.16
N ALA A 60 -6.49 3.90 1.31
CA ALA A 60 -6.43 4.90 0.24
C ALA A 60 -4.99 5.14 -0.23
N ARG A 61 -4.06 5.34 0.70
CA ARG A 61 -2.64 5.51 0.40
C ARG A 61 -2.05 4.31 -0.33
N LEU A 62 -2.28 3.10 0.18
CA LEU A 62 -1.79 1.88 -0.44
C LEU A 62 -2.43 1.63 -1.82
N ALA A 63 -3.70 1.98 -2.02
CA ALA A 63 -4.33 1.94 -3.34
C ALA A 63 -3.69 2.94 -4.31
N TYR A 64 -3.39 4.16 -3.85
CA TYR A 64 -2.70 5.18 -4.65
C TYR A 64 -1.31 4.71 -5.12
N GLU A 65 -0.55 4.06 -4.25
CA GLU A 65 0.80 3.54 -4.55
C GLU A 65 0.77 2.45 -5.64
N LEU A 66 -0.33 1.71 -5.77
CA LEU A 66 -0.51 0.69 -6.81
C LEU A 66 -0.91 1.26 -8.17
N LEU A 67 -1.24 2.54 -8.27
CA LEU A 67 -1.64 3.18 -9.52
C LEU A 67 -0.44 3.55 -10.40
N TRP A 68 -0.66 3.52 -11.71
CA TRP A 68 0.31 4.02 -12.68
C TRP A 68 0.49 5.54 -12.61
N VAL A 69 1.59 6.03 -13.22
CA VAL A 69 2.04 7.43 -13.07
C VAL A 69 0.99 8.45 -13.49
N ASP A 70 0.22 8.21 -14.56
CA ASP A 70 -0.75 9.20 -15.04
C ASP A 70 -1.98 9.30 -14.14
N ALA A 71 -2.45 8.18 -13.56
CA ALA A 71 -3.51 8.23 -12.56
C ALA A 71 -3.04 8.98 -11.30
N ARG A 72 -1.83 8.70 -10.83
CA ARG A 72 -1.25 9.40 -9.68
C ARG A 72 -1.10 10.91 -9.95
N ARG A 73 -0.65 11.29 -11.15
CA ARG A 73 -0.55 12.69 -11.56
C ARG A 73 -1.92 13.37 -11.60
N ASN A 74 -2.94 12.71 -12.12
CA ASN A 74 -4.31 13.23 -12.16
C ASN A 74 -4.84 13.47 -10.75
N LEU A 75 -4.66 12.51 -9.83
CA LEU A 75 -5.09 12.64 -8.43
C LEU A 75 -4.32 13.76 -7.70
N ALA A 76 -3.03 13.89 -7.94
CA ALA A 76 -2.22 14.97 -7.36
C ALA A 76 -2.70 16.36 -7.81
N GLU A 77 -3.04 16.53 -9.10
CA GLU A 77 -3.59 17.78 -9.58
C GLU A 77 -4.98 18.07 -9.00
N ARG A 78 -5.82 17.04 -8.81
CA ARG A 78 -7.10 17.19 -8.11
C ARG A 78 -6.90 17.63 -6.66
N ALA A 79 -5.98 17.01 -5.95
CA ALA A 79 -5.65 17.35 -4.56
C ALA A 79 -5.16 18.81 -4.45
N LYS A 80 -4.29 19.24 -5.35
CA LYS A 80 -3.82 20.64 -5.43
C LYS A 80 -4.97 21.62 -5.60
N ARG A 81 -5.91 21.36 -6.52
CA ARG A 81 -7.09 22.21 -6.73
C ARG A 81 -8.03 22.21 -5.54
N ALA A 82 -8.25 21.04 -4.94
CA ALA A 82 -9.08 20.90 -3.76
C ALA A 82 -8.47 21.61 -2.54
N SER A 83 -7.15 21.52 -2.34
CA SER A 83 -6.43 22.23 -1.29
C SER A 83 -6.59 23.75 -1.38
N ALA A 84 -6.50 24.29 -2.60
CA ALA A 84 -6.67 25.73 -2.84
C ALA A 84 -8.06 26.25 -2.45
N VAL A 85 -9.10 25.40 -2.56
CA VAL A 85 -10.48 25.74 -2.19
C VAL A 85 -10.73 25.47 -0.70
N ALA A 86 -10.18 24.37 -0.17
CA ALA A 86 -10.44 23.95 1.21
C ALA A 86 -9.66 24.74 2.27
N GLY A 87 -8.62 25.48 1.87
CA GLY A 87 -7.74 26.19 2.81
C GLY A 87 -6.88 25.27 3.68
N ARG A 88 -6.78 24.00 3.34
CA ARG A 88 -5.90 22.98 3.96
C ARG A 88 -5.23 22.13 2.91
N GLU A 89 -4.12 21.53 3.27
CA GLU A 89 -3.50 20.53 2.42
C GLU A 89 -4.38 19.27 2.32
N ILE A 90 -4.58 18.79 1.11
CA ILE A 90 -5.28 17.54 0.79
C ILE A 90 -4.27 16.64 0.08
N ALA A 91 -4.08 15.44 0.61
CA ALA A 91 -3.17 14.48 0.01
C ALA A 91 -3.78 13.84 -1.26
N PRO A 92 -2.97 13.47 -2.27
CA PRO A 92 -3.47 12.86 -3.51
C PRO A 92 -4.33 11.62 -3.28
N GLU A 93 -3.99 10.79 -2.31
CA GLU A 93 -4.75 9.59 -1.94
C GLU A 93 -6.14 9.91 -1.38
N GLU A 94 -6.35 11.08 -0.78
CA GLU A 94 -7.68 11.54 -0.32
C GLU A 94 -8.64 11.78 -1.51
N MET A 95 -8.10 11.94 -2.72
CA MET A 95 -8.90 12.13 -3.93
C MET A 95 -9.36 10.82 -4.56
N ILE A 96 -8.96 9.66 -4.00
CA ILE A 96 -9.48 8.36 -4.43
C ILE A 96 -10.88 8.19 -3.86
N ALA A 97 -11.84 7.96 -4.75
CA ALA A 97 -13.22 7.67 -4.36
C ALA A 97 -13.62 6.24 -4.71
N PRO A 98 -14.51 5.59 -3.95
CA PRO A 98 -15.03 4.26 -4.28
C PRO A 98 -15.65 4.19 -5.70
N SER A 99 -16.19 5.31 -6.19
CA SER A 99 -16.75 5.43 -7.55
C SER A 99 -15.72 5.37 -8.66
N HIS A 100 -14.43 5.54 -8.37
CA HIS A 100 -13.37 5.43 -9.39
C HIS A 100 -13.16 3.98 -9.84
N PHE A 101 -13.44 3.02 -8.97
CA PHE A 101 -13.37 1.61 -9.30
C PHE A 101 -14.27 0.79 -8.37
N SER A 102 -15.16 -0.01 -8.95
CA SER A 102 -15.99 -0.97 -8.21
C SER A 102 -16.28 -2.20 -9.05
N LEU A 103 -16.38 -3.34 -8.41
CA LEU A 103 -16.88 -4.57 -9.02
C LEU A 103 -18.28 -4.86 -8.48
N ALA A 104 -19.21 -5.22 -9.37
CA ALA A 104 -20.56 -5.62 -9.00
C ALA A 104 -20.64 -7.00 -8.32
N TYR A 105 -19.47 -7.67 -8.16
CA TYR A 105 -19.37 -9.03 -7.63
C TYR A 105 -18.09 -9.19 -6.79
N ARG A 106 -18.07 -10.24 -5.98
CA ARG A 106 -16.87 -10.64 -5.25
C ARG A 106 -15.93 -11.39 -6.20
N PRO A 107 -14.68 -10.92 -6.39
CA PRO A 107 -13.71 -11.58 -7.27
C PRO A 107 -13.28 -12.93 -6.69
N LYS A 108 -13.15 -13.92 -7.57
CA LYS A 108 -12.71 -15.29 -7.22
C LYS A 108 -11.51 -15.75 -8.02
N LYS A 109 -11.43 -15.34 -9.30
CA LYS A 109 -10.35 -15.76 -10.20
C LYS A 109 -9.73 -14.56 -10.89
N PHE A 110 -8.41 -14.57 -10.99
CA PHE A 110 -7.59 -13.60 -11.68
C PHE A 110 -6.76 -14.33 -12.72
N THR A 111 -6.72 -13.84 -13.94
CA THR A 111 -5.95 -14.44 -15.04
C THR A 111 -5.33 -13.31 -15.85
N ALA A 112 -4.00 -13.25 -15.89
CA ALA A 112 -3.28 -12.26 -16.67
C ALA A 112 -2.91 -12.76 -18.05
N ARG A 113 -2.95 -11.86 -19.02
CA ARG A 113 -2.32 -11.97 -20.33
C ARG A 113 -1.33 -10.83 -20.45
N THR A 114 -0.05 -11.16 -20.46
CA THR A 114 1.04 -10.18 -20.47
C THR A 114 1.70 -10.12 -21.84
N ASP A 115 1.98 -8.90 -22.30
CA ASP A 115 2.73 -8.59 -23.51
C ASP A 115 3.73 -7.47 -23.22
N GLY A 116 5.00 -7.82 -23.07
CA GLY A 116 6.06 -6.89 -22.66
C GLY A 116 5.77 -6.24 -21.30
N ASP A 117 5.68 -4.92 -21.30
CA ASP A 117 5.41 -4.11 -20.10
C ASP A 117 3.91 -3.86 -19.85
N TRP A 118 3.05 -4.50 -20.63
CA TRP A 118 1.60 -4.40 -20.48
C TRP A 118 1.00 -5.73 -20.08
N SER A 119 -0.06 -5.69 -19.29
CA SER A 119 -0.83 -6.86 -18.93
C SER A 119 -2.31 -6.53 -18.81
N GLU A 120 -3.14 -7.45 -19.25
CA GLU A 120 -4.58 -7.43 -19.05
C GLU A 120 -4.96 -8.52 -18.06
N VAL A 121 -5.49 -8.11 -16.91
CA VAL A 121 -5.94 -9.03 -15.86
C VAL A 121 -7.45 -9.17 -15.94
N THR A 122 -7.91 -10.34 -16.33
CA THR A 122 -9.32 -10.70 -16.30
C THR A 122 -9.70 -11.16 -14.91
N VAL A 123 -10.66 -10.47 -14.30
CA VAL A 123 -11.23 -10.77 -12.99
C VAL A 123 -12.62 -11.35 -13.17
N SER A 124 -12.89 -12.49 -12.57
CA SER A 124 -14.21 -13.13 -12.60
C SER A 124 -14.71 -13.50 -11.20
N GLY A 125 -16.03 -13.50 -11.04
CA GLY A 125 -16.73 -13.94 -9.84
C GLY A 125 -17.03 -15.43 -9.83
N GLU A 126 -18.07 -15.82 -9.10
CA GLU A 126 -18.60 -17.18 -9.12
C GLU A 126 -19.22 -17.51 -10.48
N VAL A 127 -19.12 -18.79 -10.87
CA VAL A 127 -19.68 -19.29 -12.14
C VAL A 127 -21.14 -18.90 -12.21
N ASN A 128 -21.55 -18.22 -13.30
CA ASN A 128 -22.90 -17.75 -13.63
C ASN A 128 -23.38 -16.42 -13.04
N ALA A 129 -22.55 -15.66 -12.28
CA ALA A 129 -23.05 -14.47 -11.59
C ALA A 129 -22.71 -13.12 -12.25
N SER A 130 -21.71 -13.02 -13.12
CA SER A 130 -21.26 -11.73 -13.64
C SER A 130 -20.33 -11.85 -14.85
N GLN A 131 -20.38 -10.83 -15.70
CA GLN A 131 -19.40 -10.71 -16.80
C GLN A 131 -18.00 -10.47 -16.21
N PRO A 132 -16.97 -11.10 -16.80
CA PRO A 132 -15.60 -10.82 -16.42
C PRO A 132 -15.26 -9.34 -16.62
N HIS A 133 -14.49 -8.78 -15.71
CA HIS A 133 -13.96 -7.42 -15.81
C HIS A 133 -12.47 -7.46 -16.13
N THR A 134 -12.03 -6.70 -17.14
CA THR A 134 -10.61 -6.64 -17.51
C THR A 134 -10.00 -5.36 -16.95
N ILE A 135 -8.88 -5.52 -16.22
CA ILE A 135 -8.10 -4.45 -15.63
C ILE A 135 -6.73 -4.43 -16.29
N LYS A 136 -6.35 -3.28 -16.83
CA LYS A 136 -5.04 -3.10 -17.45
C LYS A 136 -3.99 -2.81 -16.39
N CYS A 137 -2.80 -3.34 -16.59
CA CYS A 137 -1.61 -3.07 -15.81
C CYS A 137 -0.46 -2.68 -16.74
N VAL A 138 0.44 -1.87 -16.22
CA VAL A 138 1.68 -1.49 -16.88
C VAL A 138 2.86 -1.70 -15.94
N ARG A 139 4.02 -2.04 -16.46
CA ARG A 139 5.24 -2.16 -15.67
C ARG A 139 5.97 -0.82 -15.66
N GLU A 140 6.12 -0.23 -14.49
CA GLU A 140 6.87 1.01 -14.23
C GLU A 140 7.97 0.75 -13.22
N ASP A 141 9.21 1.08 -13.55
CA ASP A 141 10.38 0.89 -12.67
C ASP A 141 10.54 -0.54 -12.12
N GLY A 142 10.16 -1.53 -12.92
CA GLY A 142 10.21 -2.95 -12.55
C GLY A 142 9.01 -3.45 -11.74
N HIS A 143 8.02 -2.60 -11.47
CA HIS A 143 6.83 -2.95 -10.70
C HIS A 143 5.57 -2.88 -11.57
N TRP A 144 4.64 -3.80 -11.37
CA TRP A 144 3.34 -3.71 -11.98
C TRP A 144 2.48 -2.64 -11.31
N ARG A 145 1.79 -1.83 -12.13
CA ARG A 145 0.89 -0.75 -11.70
C ARG A 145 -0.47 -0.91 -12.38
N VAL A 146 -1.52 -0.59 -11.66
CA VAL A 146 -2.89 -0.62 -12.20
C VAL A 146 -3.15 0.64 -13.01
N VAL A 147 -3.60 0.46 -14.24
CA VAL A 147 -4.04 1.55 -15.12
C VAL A 147 -5.48 1.91 -14.75
N LEU A 148 -5.64 2.96 -13.96
CA LEU A 148 -6.94 3.55 -13.65
C LEU A 148 -7.16 4.77 -14.53
N GLU A 149 -8.14 4.70 -15.42
CA GLU A 149 -8.50 5.83 -16.29
C GLU A 149 -9.41 6.77 -15.51
N LEU A 150 -8.90 7.95 -15.18
CA LEU A 150 -9.64 9.01 -14.50
C LEU A 150 -10.10 10.07 -15.49
N PRO A 151 -11.27 10.66 -15.31
CA PRO A 151 -11.74 11.75 -16.16
C PRO A 151 -10.73 12.90 -16.21
N LEU A 152 -10.60 13.51 -17.37
CA LEU A 152 -9.78 14.71 -17.52
C LEU A 152 -10.28 15.82 -16.61
N LEU A 153 -9.33 16.57 -16.06
CA LEU A 153 -9.67 17.75 -15.27
C LEU A 153 -10.14 18.88 -16.19
N PRO A 154 -11.27 19.53 -15.87
CA PRO A 154 -11.69 20.70 -16.62
C PRO A 154 -10.64 21.82 -16.49
N PRO A 155 -10.48 22.68 -17.51
CA PRO A 155 -9.61 23.84 -17.41
C PRO A 155 -10.05 24.75 -16.26
N ILE A 156 -9.07 25.38 -15.60
CA ILE A 156 -9.34 26.34 -14.53
C ILE A 156 -9.97 27.58 -15.15
N GLN A 157 -11.25 27.79 -14.91
CA GLN A 157 -11.92 29.04 -15.26
C GLN A 157 -11.48 30.11 -14.26
N ARG A 158 -10.66 31.07 -14.73
CA ARG A 158 -10.40 32.27 -13.94
C ARG A 158 -11.67 33.11 -13.93
N ARG A 159 -12.19 33.42 -12.76
CA ARG A 159 -13.27 34.41 -12.64
C ARG A 159 -12.74 35.72 -13.24
N PRO A 160 -13.44 36.36 -14.21
CA PRO A 160 -13.03 37.66 -14.64
C PRO A 160 -12.99 38.59 -13.44
N GLU A 161 -11.85 39.28 -13.26
CA GLU A 161 -11.73 40.29 -12.21
C GLU A 161 -12.80 41.33 -12.52
N GLY A 162 -13.75 41.49 -11.58
CA GLY A 162 -14.86 42.43 -11.77
C GLY A 162 -14.36 43.83 -11.96
N THR A 163 -14.77 44.46 -13.05
CA THR A 163 -14.75 45.89 -13.25
C THR A 163 -15.62 46.61 -12.23
#